data_54a68aa5f0552e39adb310b807d6df06
#
_entry.id   54a68aa5f0552e39adb310b807d6df06
#
_cell.length_a   1.000
_cell.length_b   1.000
_cell.length_c   1.000
_cell.angle_alpha   90.00
_cell.angle_beta   90.00
_cell.angle_gamma   90.00
#
_symmetry.space_group_name_H-M   'P 1'
#
loop_
_entity.id
_entity.type
_entity.pdbx_description
1 polymer ?
#
loop_
_entity_poly.entity_id
_entity_poly.type
_entity_poly.pdbx_seq_one_letter_code
_entity_poly.pdbx_strand_id
1 'polypeptide(L)'
;MTRAETGTAPQKVELERGHAGLSVPRKEDQRLLQGEGVYVDDVRRQVMGYVHFVRSPYAHAKIVGIDVAAALELPGVYGSLTGDEVAILTEPFFELSAEPGNQIKDYALAVGKARHAGEPVAAVVARTREIARDAADLVEVDYEPLEPVLDVEGALADGAPILHEDAGSNVVWAGVFDWGDWEQAKAEADHVVTIERLHFDRFASTPLECSGAVVEYDRGTGQWTFHCNHQMPGVAAIWMGPSLRVGLDKLRFVTQDIGGGFGNKITTHTYLTACALLARKLRRPVQWTEYRTEQHLANAHGNERTFLDVEVAVKADGQLTGFSVRQLDDCGAFPRYEPLGCIIWAQVTPGCYRWKNVHVDFTQAVSSKSPVAPNRGYSRMQHLWFCERVIDIVATELDLDPVEIRKRNYIRADEMPYTTPNGCVYDSGDYARCLDVALELIDHGTIDARRADAEARGKLLGVGMGSTLDSGTNNFGQAQLLNPELQFSGNNEVAVVKLDIFGEVVVTLGTVPQGQGHETTSSQVVADILGCSTDSI
;
A
#
# COMPACT_ATOMS: atom_id res chain seq x y z
N MET A 1 10.20 41.20 3.18
CA MET A 1 9.32 41.11 2.01
C MET A 1 7.94 40.73 2.50
N THR A 2 6.98 41.61 2.35
CA THR A 2 5.61 41.54 2.86
C THR A 2 4.85 40.38 2.19
N ARG A 3 4.24 39.52 3.01
CA ARG A 3 3.28 38.51 2.57
C ARG A 3 2.11 39.19 1.86
N ALA A 4 1.88 38.83 0.60
CA ALA A 4 0.65 39.20 -0.10
C ALA A 4 -0.47 38.29 0.42
N GLU A 5 -1.43 38.86 1.12
CA GLU A 5 -2.74 38.26 1.39
C GLU A 5 -3.51 38.23 0.05
N THR A 6 -3.54 37.08 -0.60
CA THR A 6 -4.48 36.80 -1.71
C THR A 6 -4.96 35.35 -1.61
N GLY A 7 -5.94 35.14 -0.81
CA GLY A 7 -6.68 33.89 -0.77
C GLY A 7 -8.13 34.19 -0.46
N THR A 8 -8.90 34.65 -1.47
CA THR A 8 -10.35 34.47 -1.40
C THR A 8 -10.62 32.97 -1.32
N ALA A 9 -11.25 32.54 -0.22
CA ALA A 9 -11.74 31.17 -0.09
C ALA A 9 -12.52 30.81 -1.37
N PRO A 10 -12.36 29.59 -1.90
CA PRO A 10 -13.12 29.19 -3.07
C PRO A 10 -14.62 29.34 -2.75
N GLN A 11 -15.33 30.09 -3.58
CA GLN A 11 -16.78 30.19 -3.48
C GLN A 11 -17.34 28.76 -3.55
N LYS A 12 -18.13 28.37 -2.55
CA LYS A 12 -18.94 27.15 -2.64
C LYS A 12 -19.87 27.35 -3.85
N VAL A 13 -19.61 26.60 -4.91
CA VAL A 13 -20.57 26.47 -6.00
C VAL A 13 -21.70 25.61 -5.43
N GLU A 14 -22.86 26.19 -5.18
CA GLU A 14 -24.08 25.42 -4.94
C GLU A 14 -24.44 24.76 -6.27
N LEU A 15 -24.05 23.48 -6.41
CA LEU A 15 -24.49 22.64 -7.52
C LEU A 15 -25.98 22.34 -7.28
N GLU A 16 -26.88 22.83 -8.14
CA GLU A 16 -28.20 22.22 -8.29
C GLU A 16 -27.97 20.72 -8.52
N ARG A 17 -28.81 19.84 -7.92
CA ARG A 17 -28.67 18.38 -7.99
C ARG A 17 -28.67 17.92 -9.45
N GLY A 18 -27.48 17.77 -10.02
CA GLY A 18 -27.23 17.31 -11.36
C GLY A 18 -26.88 15.81 -11.39
N HIS A 19 -25.81 15.45 -12.07
CA HIS A 19 -25.36 14.06 -12.24
C HIS A 19 -24.60 13.55 -11.02
N ALA A 20 -23.82 14.40 -10.32
CA ALA A 20 -23.06 14.00 -9.15
C ALA A 20 -23.98 13.59 -8.01
N GLY A 21 -23.69 12.45 -7.39
CA GLY A 21 -24.51 11.84 -6.34
C GLY A 21 -25.66 10.97 -6.83
N LEU A 22 -25.89 10.88 -8.14
CA LEU A 22 -26.83 9.92 -8.71
C LEU A 22 -26.17 8.56 -8.91
N SER A 23 -26.94 7.49 -8.67
CA SER A 23 -26.54 6.13 -9.05
C SER A 23 -26.84 5.93 -10.54
N VAL A 24 -25.77 5.94 -11.35
CA VAL A 24 -25.87 5.73 -12.80
C VAL A 24 -25.10 4.48 -13.22
N PRO A 25 -25.47 3.81 -14.34
CA PRO A 25 -24.64 2.78 -14.92
C PRO A 25 -23.26 3.34 -15.27
N ARG A 26 -22.19 2.58 -15.00
CA ARG A 26 -20.84 3.04 -15.31
C ARG A 26 -20.59 3.00 -16.82
N LYS A 27 -20.00 4.05 -17.35
CA LYS A 27 -19.67 4.18 -18.78
C LYS A 27 -18.73 3.08 -19.25
N GLU A 28 -17.73 2.78 -18.44
CA GLU A 28 -16.71 1.76 -18.70
C GLU A 28 -17.23 0.32 -18.67
N ASP A 29 -18.36 0.05 -18.01
CA ASP A 29 -18.87 -1.31 -17.86
C ASP A 29 -19.24 -1.96 -19.20
N GLN A 30 -19.78 -1.18 -20.15
CA GLN A 30 -20.23 -1.73 -21.42
C GLN A 30 -19.08 -2.39 -22.18
N ARG A 31 -17.96 -1.67 -22.39
CA ARG A 31 -16.79 -2.23 -23.09
C ARG A 31 -16.14 -3.38 -22.33
N LEU A 32 -16.08 -3.28 -20.99
CA LEU A 32 -15.49 -4.33 -20.16
C LEU A 32 -16.32 -5.62 -20.20
N LEU A 33 -17.64 -5.53 -20.14
CA LEU A 33 -18.55 -6.69 -20.24
C LEU A 33 -18.58 -7.33 -21.63
N GLN A 34 -18.26 -6.55 -22.67
CA GLN A 34 -18.16 -7.03 -24.04
C GLN A 34 -16.80 -7.64 -24.39
N GLY A 35 -15.85 -7.64 -23.42
CA GLY A 35 -14.49 -8.16 -23.64
C GLY A 35 -13.58 -7.20 -24.43
N GLU A 36 -13.93 -5.92 -24.49
CA GLU A 36 -13.17 -4.88 -25.20
C GLU A 36 -12.15 -4.17 -24.26
N GLY A 37 -12.03 -4.63 -23.01
CA GLY A 37 -11.00 -4.17 -22.09
C GLY A 37 -9.62 -4.54 -22.61
N VAL A 38 -8.64 -3.64 -22.45
CA VAL A 38 -7.24 -3.85 -22.85
C VAL A 38 -6.38 -3.87 -21.61
N TYR A 39 -5.88 -5.04 -21.24
CA TYR A 39 -5.02 -5.25 -20.07
C TYR A 39 -3.55 -5.35 -20.51
N VAL A 40 -2.64 -5.33 -19.54
CA VAL A 40 -1.20 -5.33 -19.84
C VAL A 40 -0.78 -6.55 -20.68
N ASP A 41 -1.47 -7.67 -20.48
CA ASP A 41 -1.17 -8.91 -21.22
C ASP A 41 -1.68 -8.90 -22.67
N ASP A 42 -2.55 -7.96 -23.03
CA ASP A 42 -3.04 -7.77 -24.42
C ASP A 42 -2.10 -6.88 -25.25
N VAL A 43 -1.20 -6.16 -24.60
CA VAL A 43 -0.25 -5.27 -25.29
C VAL A 43 0.77 -6.10 -26.07
N ARG A 44 0.79 -5.93 -27.39
CA ARG A 44 1.72 -6.63 -28.29
C ARG A 44 2.62 -5.64 -29.02
N ARG A 45 3.89 -6.02 -29.16
CA ARG A 45 4.88 -5.29 -29.95
C ARG A 45 5.62 -6.25 -30.87
N GLN A 46 6.08 -5.74 -32.02
CA GLN A 46 6.90 -6.53 -32.91
C GLN A 46 8.24 -6.91 -32.27
N VAL A 47 8.74 -8.09 -32.55
CA VAL A 47 10.02 -8.63 -32.03
C VAL A 47 10.19 -8.57 -30.52
N MET A 48 9.10 -8.61 -29.79
CA MET A 48 9.09 -8.55 -28.34
C MET A 48 9.79 -9.78 -27.72
N GLY A 49 10.51 -9.57 -26.62
CA GLY A 49 11.03 -10.63 -25.76
C GLY A 49 10.20 -10.77 -24.49
N TYR A 50 10.18 -11.96 -23.91
CA TYR A 50 9.47 -12.28 -22.66
C TYR A 50 10.47 -12.47 -21.54
N VAL A 51 10.23 -11.79 -20.41
CA VAL A 51 11.10 -11.82 -19.24
C VAL A 51 10.60 -12.87 -18.25
N HIS A 52 11.52 -13.68 -17.73
CA HIS A 52 11.29 -14.50 -16.54
C HIS A 52 12.38 -14.24 -15.51
N PHE A 53 11.98 -14.13 -14.23
CA PHE A 53 12.91 -13.87 -13.12
C PHE A 53 13.32 -15.17 -12.45
N VAL A 54 14.64 -15.34 -12.26
CA VAL A 54 15.21 -16.37 -11.40
C VAL A 54 15.12 -15.88 -9.96
N ARG A 55 14.58 -16.70 -9.05
CA ARG A 55 14.27 -16.29 -7.69
C ARG A 55 15.03 -17.13 -6.67
N SER A 56 15.45 -16.48 -5.58
CA SER A 56 16.09 -17.15 -4.46
C SER A 56 15.12 -18.13 -3.78
N PRO A 57 15.54 -19.37 -3.55
CA PRO A 57 14.81 -20.31 -2.69
C PRO A 57 15.07 -20.06 -1.20
N TYR A 58 16.09 -19.26 -0.86
CA TYR A 58 16.50 -18.99 0.51
C TYR A 58 15.90 -17.70 1.03
N ALA A 59 15.52 -17.70 2.30
CA ALA A 59 15.08 -16.50 3.00
C ALA A 59 16.23 -15.55 3.32
N HIS A 60 17.46 -16.08 3.48
CA HIS A 60 18.67 -15.28 3.69
C HIS A 60 19.88 -16.09 3.21
N ALA A 61 20.62 -15.57 2.24
CA ALA A 61 21.81 -16.23 1.71
C ALA A 61 22.72 -15.24 0.99
N LYS A 62 24.04 -15.44 1.05
CA LYS A 62 24.96 -14.79 0.13
C LYS A 62 24.82 -15.39 -1.25
N ILE A 63 24.96 -14.57 -2.27
CA ILE A 63 25.07 -14.98 -3.67
C ILE A 63 26.57 -14.99 -3.98
N VAL A 64 27.15 -16.20 -4.11
CA VAL A 64 28.58 -16.39 -4.38
C VAL A 64 28.85 -16.22 -5.88
N GLY A 65 27.92 -16.67 -6.72
CA GLY A 65 28.03 -16.53 -8.17
C GLY A 65 26.70 -16.83 -8.86
N ILE A 66 26.56 -16.30 -10.08
CA ILE A 66 25.41 -16.57 -10.97
C ILE A 66 25.97 -16.96 -12.34
N ASP A 67 25.75 -18.20 -12.76
CA ASP A 67 26.10 -18.67 -14.10
C ASP A 67 24.86 -18.73 -14.99
N VAL A 68 24.88 -17.94 -16.05
CA VAL A 68 23.80 -17.84 -17.05
C VAL A 68 24.17 -18.52 -18.38
N ALA A 69 25.36 -19.15 -18.49
CA ALA A 69 25.88 -19.65 -19.76
C ALA A 69 24.94 -20.67 -20.40
N ALA A 70 24.52 -21.70 -19.65
CA ALA A 70 23.60 -22.73 -20.16
C ALA A 70 22.26 -22.14 -20.61
N ALA A 71 21.74 -21.16 -19.88
CA ALA A 71 20.51 -20.46 -20.27
C ALA A 71 20.66 -19.69 -21.58
N LEU A 72 21.81 -19.07 -21.82
CA LEU A 72 22.09 -18.29 -23.05
C LEU A 72 22.30 -19.17 -24.28
N GLU A 73 22.69 -20.43 -24.11
CA GLU A 73 22.83 -21.40 -25.19
C GLU A 73 21.48 -21.95 -25.68
N LEU A 74 20.42 -21.82 -24.89
CA LEU A 74 19.09 -22.33 -25.25
C LEU A 74 18.53 -21.55 -26.47
N PRO A 75 18.15 -22.25 -27.57
CA PRO A 75 17.64 -21.58 -28.76
C PRO A 75 16.41 -20.73 -28.51
N GLY A 76 16.49 -19.46 -28.86
CA GLY A 76 15.40 -18.49 -28.66
C GLY A 76 15.57 -17.60 -27.42
N VAL A 77 16.60 -17.78 -26.63
CA VAL A 77 17.03 -16.85 -25.60
C VAL A 77 17.72 -15.64 -26.21
N TYR A 78 17.39 -14.46 -25.75
CA TYR A 78 17.93 -13.20 -26.23
C TYR A 78 19.00 -12.59 -25.33
N GLY A 79 18.98 -12.92 -24.04
CA GLY A 79 19.94 -12.46 -23.07
C GLY A 79 19.43 -12.53 -21.65
N SER A 80 20.23 -12.03 -20.73
CA SER A 80 19.99 -12.06 -19.28
C SER A 80 20.34 -10.73 -18.63
N LEU A 81 20.02 -10.61 -17.35
CA LEU A 81 20.43 -9.53 -16.43
C LEU A 81 20.69 -10.15 -15.05
N THR A 82 21.81 -9.83 -14.45
CA THR A 82 22.18 -10.28 -13.09
C THR A 82 22.21 -9.11 -12.09
N GLY A 83 22.24 -9.42 -10.79
CA GLY A 83 22.38 -8.40 -9.76
C GLY A 83 23.64 -7.55 -9.89
N ASP A 84 24.78 -8.17 -10.27
CA ASP A 84 26.04 -7.43 -10.49
C ASP A 84 25.94 -6.42 -11.63
N GLU A 85 25.26 -6.79 -12.73
CA GLU A 85 25.00 -5.86 -13.82
C GLU A 85 24.09 -4.71 -13.36
N VAL A 86 23.06 -5.00 -12.55
CA VAL A 86 22.18 -3.98 -12.00
C VAL A 86 22.95 -3.00 -11.13
N ALA A 87 23.81 -3.47 -10.24
CA ALA A 87 24.63 -2.63 -9.38
C ALA A 87 25.57 -1.67 -10.15
N ILE A 88 26.05 -2.11 -11.33
CA ILE A 88 26.88 -1.27 -12.22
C ILE A 88 26.02 -0.22 -12.96
N LEU A 89 24.84 -0.62 -13.41
CA LEU A 89 23.99 0.16 -14.33
C LEU A 89 23.06 1.13 -13.63
N THR A 90 22.82 0.96 -12.32
CA THR A 90 21.86 1.76 -11.54
C THR A 90 22.45 2.23 -10.21
N GLU A 91 21.76 3.17 -9.57
CA GLU A 91 21.86 3.43 -8.14
C GLU A 91 20.79 2.61 -7.40
N PRO A 92 20.97 2.32 -6.10
CA PRO A 92 19.89 1.77 -5.29
C PRO A 92 18.70 2.72 -5.29
N PHE A 93 17.51 2.19 -5.08
CA PHE A 93 16.33 3.05 -4.85
C PHE A 93 16.54 3.83 -3.55
N PHE A 94 16.12 5.09 -3.54
CA PHE A 94 16.19 5.88 -2.32
C PHE A 94 15.13 5.43 -1.31
N GLU A 95 15.45 5.55 -0.04
CA GLU A 95 14.55 5.24 1.05
C GLU A 95 13.92 6.50 1.65
N LEU A 96 12.69 6.37 2.15
CA LEU A 96 11.93 7.50 2.69
C LEU A 96 12.29 7.83 4.15
N SER A 97 12.79 6.85 4.91
CA SER A 97 13.18 7.03 6.30
C SER A 97 14.49 7.84 6.45
N ALA A 98 14.68 8.41 7.64
CA ALA A 98 15.99 8.88 8.07
C ALA A 98 16.91 7.70 8.44
N GLU A 99 18.11 7.97 8.95
CA GLU A 99 19.00 6.93 9.47
C GLU A 99 18.33 6.14 10.62
N PRO A 100 18.56 4.82 10.72
CA PRO A 100 19.44 4.01 9.87
C PRO A 100 18.81 3.50 8.57
N GLY A 101 17.49 3.60 8.41
CA GLY A 101 16.74 3.01 7.29
C GLY A 101 17.19 3.51 5.92
N ASN A 102 17.60 4.78 5.78
CA ASN A 102 18.09 5.34 4.52
C ASN A 102 19.43 4.75 4.04
N GLN A 103 20.11 3.94 4.85
CA GLN A 103 21.30 3.21 4.48
C GLN A 103 21.01 1.85 3.83
N ILE A 104 19.74 1.43 3.82
CA ILE A 104 19.29 0.20 3.17
C ILE A 104 19.38 0.38 1.65
N LYS A 105 20.04 -0.56 0.97
CA LYS A 105 20.20 -0.54 -0.48
C LYS A 105 19.27 -1.55 -1.12
N ASP A 106 18.16 -1.08 -1.69
CA ASP A 106 17.24 -1.87 -2.52
C ASP A 106 17.58 -1.67 -4.01
N TYR A 107 17.69 -2.77 -4.75
CA TYR A 107 17.97 -2.79 -6.18
C TYR A 107 16.88 -3.56 -6.94
N ALA A 108 16.88 -3.45 -8.24
CA ALA A 108 15.94 -4.17 -9.10
C ALA A 108 16.12 -5.71 -9.08
N LEU A 109 17.32 -6.18 -8.76
CA LEU A 109 17.66 -7.59 -8.51
C LEU A 109 18.57 -7.65 -7.28
N ALA A 110 18.60 -8.80 -6.59
CA ALA A 110 19.47 -9.02 -5.45
C ALA A 110 20.95 -8.83 -5.80
N VAL A 111 21.65 -8.04 -5.01
CA VAL A 111 23.09 -7.75 -5.17
C VAL A 111 23.85 -8.37 -4.01
N GLY A 112 24.69 -9.34 -4.28
CA GLY A 112 25.58 -10.03 -3.34
C GLY A 112 24.87 -10.86 -2.27
N LYS A 113 23.57 -10.63 -2.02
CA LYS A 113 22.82 -11.32 -0.98
C LYS A 113 21.32 -11.34 -1.31
N ALA A 114 20.70 -12.51 -1.19
CA ALA A 114 19.24 -12.65 -1.14
C ALA A 114 18.76 -12.48 0.31
N ARG A 115 17.72 -11.68 0.51
CA ARG A 115 17.20 -11.30 1.83
C ARG A 115 15.79 -11.79 2.12
N HIS A 116 15.14 -12.40 1.12
CA HIS A 116 13.87 -13.12 1.31
C HIS A 116 13.70 -14.22 0.26
N ALA A 117 12.93 -15.24 0.61
CA ALA A 117 12.53 -16.26 -0.37
C ALA A 117 11.69 -15.61 -1.48
N GLY A 118 11.99 -15.95 -2.73
CA GLY A 118 11.34 -15.34 -3.89
C GLY A 118 11.97 -14.03 -4.38
N GLU A 119 13.02 -13.52 -3.75
CA GLU A 119 13.74 -12.34 -4.24
C GLU A 119 14.33 -12.61 -5.64
N PRO A 120 14.09 -11.73 -6.64
CA PRO A 120 14.65 -11.91 -7.96
C PRO A 120 16.18 -11.69 -7.94
N VAL A 121 16.96 -12.69 -8.38
CA VAL A 121 18.43 -12.66 -8.40
C VAL A 121 18.99 -12.48 -9.81
N ALA A 122 18.26 -12.94 -10.81
CA ALA A 122 18.58 -12.74 -12.22
C ALA A 122 17.29 -12.68 -13.04
N ALA A 123 17.40 -12.27 -14.29
CA ALA A 123 16.31 -12.30 -15.26
C ALA A 123 16.82 -12.83 -16.61
N VAL A 124 15.98 -13.60 -17.29
CA VAL A 124 16.25 -14.12 -18.65
C VAL A 124 15.17 -13.61 -19.59
N VAL A 125 15.55 -13.32 -20.83
CA VAL A 125 14.64 -12.87 -21.89
C VAL A 125 14.70 -13.81 -23.06
N ALA A 126 13.55 -14.31 -23.49
CA ALA A 126 13.46 -15.22 -24.63
C ALA A 126 12.32 -14.85 -25.59
N ARG A 127 12.24 -15.59 -26.70
CA ARG A 127 11.24 -15.40 -27.76
C ARG A 127 9.82 -15.71 -27.32
N THR A 128 9.64 -16.64 -26.39
CA THR A 128 8.34 -16.97 -25.78
C THR A 128 8.47 -17.05 -24.25
N ARG A 129 7.34 -17.05 -23.54
CA ARG A 129 7.29 -17.18 -22.08
C ARG A 129 7.83 -18.53 -21.61
N GLU A 130 7.48 -19.58 -22.34
CA GLU A 130 7.90 -20.95 -22.03
C GLU A 130 9.42 -21.08 -22.15
N ILE A 131 10.02 -20.59 -23.25
CA ILE A 131 11.49 -20.61 -23.41
C ILE A 131 12.17 -19.76 -22.34
N ALA A 132 11.60 -18.60 -21.96
CA ALA A 132 12.17 -17.77 -20.89
C ALA A 132 12.16 -18.50 -19.54
N ARG A 133 11.09 -19.24 -19.25
CA ARG A 133 10.97 -20.05 -18.04
C ARG A 133 11.95 -21.22 -18.04
N ASP A 134 11.97 -22.00 -19.13
CA ASP A 134 12.91 -23.11 -19.28
C ASP A 134 14.37 -22.64 -19.18
N ALA A 135 14.68 -21.47 -19.75
CA ALA A 135 16.01 -20.87 -19.65
C ALA A 135 16.33 -20.41 -18.20
N ALA A 136 15.34 -19.89 -17.49
CA ALA A 136 15.54 -19.49 -16.09
C ALA A 136 15.86 -20.70 -15.18
N ASP A 137 15.31 -21.86 -15.48
CA ASP A 137 15.60 -23.13 -14.77
C ASP A 137 17.03 -23.64 -15.04
N LEU A 138 17.71 -23.15 -16.10
CA LEU A 138 19.11 -23.44 -16.45
C LEU A 138 20.11 -22.46 -15.82
N VAL A 139 19.65 -21.42 -15.17
CA VAL A 139 20.54 -20.49 -14.46
C VAL A 139 20.99 -21.11 -13.15
N GLU A 140 22.29 -21.28 -13.00
CA GLU A 140 22.86 -21.80 -11.77
C GLU A 140 23.25 -20.65 -10.84
N VAL A 141 22.78 -20.69 -9.59
CA VAL A 141 23.12 -19.70 -8.57
C VAL A 141 23.76 -20.44 -7.39
N ASP A 142 24.99 -20.05 -7.07
CA ASP A 142 25.72 -20.57 -5.91
C ASP A 142 25.39 -19.74 -4.68
N TYR A 143 24.79 -20.38 -3.68
CA TYR A 143 24.35 -19.73 -2.45
C TYR A 143 25.12 -20.25 -1.22
N GLU A 144 25.48 -19.33 -0.34
CA GLU A 144 25.91 -19.61 1.03
C GLU A 144 24.76 -19.23 1.98
N PRO A 145 23.99 -20.19 2.52
CA PRO A 145 22.87 -19.90 3.41
C PRO A 145 23.30 -19.14 4.66
N LEU A 146 22.49 -18.19 5.10
CA LEU A 146 22.65 -17.40 6.31
C LEU A 146 21.46 -17.61 7.24
N GLU A 147 21.61 -17.27 8.51
CA GLU A 147 20.53 -17.29 9.48
C GLU A 147 19.49 -16.23 9.11
N PRO A 148 18.19 -16.61 8.92
CA PRO A 148 17.14 -15.67 8.61
C PRO A 148 16.54 -15.05 9.88
N VAL A 149 16.02 -13.84 9.74
CA VAL A 149 15.21 -13.15 10.75
C VAL A 149 13.74 -13.31 10.36
N LEU A 150 12.96 -14.05 11.16
CA LEU A 150 11.63 -14.51 10.73
C LEU A 150 10.47 -13.63 11.19
N ASP A 151 10.69 -12.72 12.14
CA ASP A 151 9.68 -11.80 12.65
C ASP A 151 10.33 -10.52 13.22
N VAL A 152 9.49 -9.53 13.47
CA VAL A 152 9.94 -8.21 13.96
C VAL A 152 10.51 -8.27 15.37
N GLU A 153 9.98 -9.14 16.23
CA GLU A 153 10.46 -9.31 17.62
C GLU A 153 11.87 -9.92 17.61
N GLY A 154 12.08 -10.95 16.76
CA GLY A 154 13.39 -11.54 16.53
C GLY A 154 14.37 -10.57 15.85
N ALA A 155 13.89 -9.68 14.98
CA ALA A 155 14.73 -8.64 14.36
C ALA A 155 15.30 -7.63 15.35
N LEU A 156 14.58 -7.40 16.44
CA LEU A 156 14.93 -6.43 17.50
C LEU A 156 15.62 -7.08 18.70
N ALA A 157 15.78 -8.42 18.71
CA ALA A 157 16.43 -9.13 19.80
C ALA A 157 17.94 -8.86 19.84
N ASP A 158 18.53 -8.91 21.04
CA ASP A 158 19.97 -8.78 21.22
C ASP A 158 20.72 -9.88 20.44
N GLY A 159 21.68 -9.46 19.58
CA GLY A 159 22.46 -10.38 18.76
C GLY A 159 21.75 -10.91 17.51
N ALA A 160 20.59 -10.35 17.15
CA ALA A 160 19.89 -10.69 15.90
C ALA A 160 20.81 -10.51 14.67
N PRO A 161 20.73 -11.38 13.67
CA PRO A 161 21.43 -11.18 12.40
C PRO A 161 21.03 -9.86 11.76
N ILE A 162 21.99 -9.06 11.32
CA ILE A 162 21.74 -7.82 10.60
C ILE A 162 21.55 -8.13 9.11
N LEU A 163 20.37 -7.80 8.56
CA LEU A 163 20.04 -8.06 7.17
C LEU A 163 20.75 -7.10 6.19
N HIS A 164 20.95 -5.85 6.62
CA HIS A 164 21.60 -4.80 5.83
C HIS A 164 22.78 -4.25 6.62
N GLU A 165 23.97 -4.75 6.34
CA GLU A 165 25.18 -4.40 7.07
C GLU A 165 25.50 -2.90 6.97
N ASP A 166 25.22 -2.27 5.83
CA ASP A 166 25.42 -0.84 5.63
C ASP A 166 24.57 0.02 6.59
N ALA A 167 23.37 -0.45 6.93
CA ALA A 167 22.51 0.21 7.92
C ALA A 167 22.93 -0.08 9.36
N GLY A 168 23.65 -1.19 9.61
CA GLY A 168 24.13 -1.58 10.94
C GLY A 168 23.02 -1.91 11.94
N SER A 169 21.75 -1.98 11.50
CA SER A 169 20.58 -2.24 12.32
C SER A 169 19.47 -2.83 11.46
N ASN A 170 18.59 -3.63 12.09
CA ASN A 170 17.33 -4.03 11.46
C ASN A 170 16.22 -2.99 11.66
N VAL A 171 16.41 -1.98 12.52
CA VAL A 171 15.47 -0.87 12.69
C VAL A 171 15.48 0.00 11.45
N VAL A 172 14.31 0.25 10.88
CA VAL A 172 14.11 1.20 9.77
C VAL A 172 13.83 2.59 10.29
N TRP A 173 12.92 2.67 11.25
CA TRP A 173 12.52 3.90 11.91
C TRP A 173 11.91 3.60 13.28
N ALA A 174 12.12 4.50 14.25
CA ALA A 174 11.50 4.43 15.57
C ALA A 174 11.13 5.84 16.05
N GLY A 175 10.03 5.93 16.81
CA GLY A 175 9.59 7.19 17.39
C GLY A 175 8.39 7.01 18.30
N VAL A 176 8.08 8.06 19.06
CA VAL A 176 6.96 8.09 19.98
C VAL A 176 5.90 9.06 19.48
N PHE A 177 4.65 8.64 19.52
CA PHE A 177 3.49 9.47 19.25
C PHE A 177 2.72 9.67 20.54
N ASP A 178 2.70 10.91 21.03
CA ASP A 178 2.01 11.32 22.24
C ASP A 178 0.94 12.38 21.95
N TRP A 179 -0.28 12.12 22.39
CA TRP A 179 -1.38 13.07 22.35
C TRP A 179 -2.12 13.04 23.68
N GLY A 180 -2.31 14.21 24.27
CA GLY A 180 -2.87 14.32 25.62
C GLY A 180 -1.85 13.98 26.71
N ASP A 181 -2.31 13.38 27.80
CA ASP A 181 -1.48 12.96 28.93
C ASP A 181 -1.90 11.55 29.37
N TRP A 182 -1.17 10.56 28.89
CA TRP A 182 -1.44 9.15 29.20
C TRP A 182 -1.27 8.84 30.68
N GLU A 183 -0.21 9.35 31.33
CA GLU A 183 0.06 9.05 32.74
C GLU A 183 -1.03 9.62 33.65
N GLN A 184 -1.51 10.82 33.35
CA GLN A 184 -2.65 11.38 34.05
C GLN A 184 -3.92 10.55 33.80
N ALA A 185 -4.21 10.17 32.57
CA ALA A 185 -5.38 9.36 32.23
C ALA A 185 -5.36 8.00 32.95
N LYS A 186 -4.19 7.37 33.04
CA LYS A 186 -3.98 6.12 33.79
C LYS A 186 -4.21 6.29 35.28
N ALA A 187 -3.66 7.35 35.86
CA ALA A 187 -3.81 7.64 37.30
C ALA A 187 -5.26 7.96 37.69
N GLU A 188 -6.03 8.56 36.81
CA GLU A 188 -7.42 8.92 37.01
C GLU A 188 -8.42 7.82 36.60
N ALA A 189 -7.97 6.71 36.05
CA ALA A 189 -8.81 5.61 35.59
C ALA A 189 -9.42 4.86 36.78
N ASP A 190 -10.68 4.41 36.62
CA ASP A 190 -11.30 3.49 37.58
C ASP A 190 -10.85 2.04 37.31
N HIS A 191 -10.53 1.74 36.03
CA HIS A 191 -9.98 0.47 35.59
C HIS A 191 -8.85 0.70 34.57
N VAL A 192 -7.79 -0.12 34.65
CA VAL A 192 -6.77 -0.22 33.64
C VAL A 192 -6.79 -1.66 33.09
N VAL A 193 -7.24 -1.82 31.87
CA VAL A 193 -7.25 -3.12 31.19
C VAL A 193 -5.91 -3.31 30.47
N THR A 194 -5.23 -4.42 30.76
CA THR A 194 -3.92 -4.74 30.20
C THR A 194 -4.03 -5.91 29.21
N ILE A 195 -3.42 -5.77 28.04
CA ILE A 195 -3.37 -6.80 27.02
C ILE A 195 -1.90 -7.00 26.67
N GLU A 196 -1.37 -8.19 26.98
CA GLU A 196 0.06 -8.50 26.77
C GLU A 196 0.48 -8.38 25.31
N ARG A 197 -0.31 -8.98 24.40
CA ARG A 197 0.03 -9.04 22.98
C ARG A 197 -1.21 -9.19 22.10
N LEU A 198 -1.27 -8.35 21.05
CA LEU A 198 -2.15 -8.53 19.91
C LEU A 198 -1.29 -8.60 18.64
N HIS A 199 -1.74 -9.36 17.67
CA HIS A 199 -1.03 -9.49 16.39
C HIS A 199 -2.01 -9.47 15.23
N PHE A 200 -1.73 -8.60 14.28
CA PHE A 200 -2.41 -8.56 13.00
C PHE A 200 -1.52 -9.24 11.97
N ASP A 201 -1.99 -10.37 11.46
CA ASP A 201 -1.21 -11.23 10.56
C ASP A 201 -0.93 -10.57 9.21
N ARG A 202 0.18 -10.97 8.60
CA ARG A 202 0.49 -10.68 7.20
C ARG A 202 -0.60 -11.29 6.30
N PHE A 203 -1.00 -10.55 5.29
CA PHE A 203 -2.03 -10.96 4.35
C PHE A 203 -1.61 -10.58 2.92
N ALA A 204 -2.35 -11.04 1.91
CA ALA A 204 -2.07 -10.72 0.52
C ALA A 204 -3.31 -10.17 -0.16
N SER A 205 -3.17 -9.04 -0.86
CA SER A 205 -4.11 -8.67 -1.90
C SER A 205 -3.97 -9.63 -3.07
N THR A 206 -5.10 -10.03 -3.61
CA THR A 206 -5.14 -10.95 -4.75
C THR A 206 -5.97 -10.33 -5.88
N PRO A 207 -5.47 -9.27 -6.55
CA PRO A 207 -6.14 -8.73 -7.73
C PRO A 207 -6.24 -9.82 -8.80
N LEU A 208 -7.33 -9.83 -9.55
CA LEU A 208 -7.56 -10.87 -10.56
C LEU A 208 -6.46 -10.85 -11.63
N GLU A 209 -6.04 -9.67 -12.06
CA GLU A 209 -4.86 -9.46 -12.91
C GLU A 209 -3.60 -9.39 -12.06
N CYS A 210 -2.58 -10.19 -12.36
CA CYS A 210 -1.25 -10.07 -11.78
C CYS A 210 -0.52 -8.82 -12.30
N SER A 211 0.62 -8.48 -11.68
CA SER A 211 1.44 -7.35 -12.13
C SER A 211 2.09 -7.64 -13.48
N GLY A 212 2.32 -6.59 -14.28
CA GLY A 212 3.01 -6.76 -15.55
C GLY A 212 3.34 -5.46 -16.25
N ALA A 213 4.20 -5.57 -17.25
CA ALA A 213 4.58 -4.45 -18.11
C ALA A 213 5.08 -4.92 -19.48
N VAL A 214 4.85 -4.08 -20.50
CA VAL A 214 5.62 -4.09 -21.74
C VAL A 214 6.46 -2.82 -21.77
N VAL A 215 7.78 -2.98 -21.86
CA VAL A 215 8.73 -1.87 -21.77
C VAL A 215 9.50 -1.73 -23.09
N GLU A 216 9.50 -0.51 -23.61
CA GLU A 216 10.19 -0.11 -24.84
C GLU A 216 11.25 0.94 -24.54
N TYR A 217 12.36 0.94 -25.28
CA TYR A 217 13.40 1.96 -25.19
C TYR A 217 13.67 2.58 -26.56
N ASP A 218 13.44 3.88 -26.69
CA ASP A 218 13.78 4.65 -27.87
C ASP A 218 15.20 5.20 -27.76
N ARG A 219 16.09 4.74 -28.64
CA ARG A 219 17.49 5.14 -28.69
C ARG A 219 17.69 6.58 -29.18
N GLY A 220 16.76 7.09 -29.98
CA GLY A 220 16.86 8.43 -30.54
C GLY A 220 16.61 9.51 -29.50
N THR A 221 15.64 9.28 -28.63
CA THR A 221 15.25 10.20 -27.56
C THR A 221 15.83 9.84 -26.20
N GLY A 222 16.29 8.60 -26.02
CA GLY A 222 16.70 8.06 -24.72
C GLY A 222 15.52 7.84 -23.75
N GLN A 223 14.30 7.73 -24.28
CA GLN A 223 13.08 7.60 -23.48
C GLN A 223 12.66 6.12 -23.36
N TRP A 224 12.20 5.74 -22.17
CA TRP A 224 11.46 4.50 -21.97
C TRP A 224 9.96 4.75 -22.00
N THR A 225 9.22 3.81 -22.61
CA THR A 225 7.76 3.74 -22.50
C THR A 225 7.38 2.46 -21.79
N PHE A 226 6.63 2.61 -20.69
CA PHE A 226 6.13 1.52 -19.85
C PHE A 226 4.62 1.39 -20.07
N HIS A 227 4.19 0.36 -20.78
CA HIS A 227 2.79 -0.07 -20.78
C HIS A 227 2.60 -1.02 -19.61
N CYS A 228 2.01 -0.56 -18.51
CA CYS A 228 1.98 -1.30 -17.26
C CYS A 228 0.70 -1.05 -16.46
N ASN A 229 0.41 -1.97 -15.56
CA ASN A 229 -0.69 -1.86 -14.62
C ASN A 229 -0.26 -1.35 -13.24
N HIS A 230 0.76 -0.48 -13.20
CA HIS A 230 1.20 0.19 -11.98
C HIS A 230 0.17 1.21 -11.50
N GLN A 231 -0.18 1.17 -10.20
CA GLN A 231 -1.26 1.99 -9.64
C GLN A 231 -0.92 3.47 -9.48
N MET A 232 0.36 3.80 -9.31
CA MET A 232 0.85 5.16 -9.08
C MET A 232 2.08 5.44 -9.97
N PRO A 233 1.89 5.61 -11.29
CA PRO A 233 3.00 5.74 -12.23
C PRO A 233 3.92 6.93 -11.93
N GLY A 234 3.38 8.04 -11.41
CA GLY A 234 4.18 9.18 -10.96
C GLY A 234 5.14 8.83 -9.82
N VAL A 235 4.69 8.00 -8.89
CA VAL A 235 5.52 7.49 -7.78
C VAL A 235 6.59 6.54 -8.31
N ALA A 236 6.25 5.62 -9.22
CA ALA A 236 7.25 4.76 -9.86
C ALA A 236 8.35 5.58 -10.54
N ALA A 237 7.99 6.64 -11.25
CA ALA A 237 8.96 7.54 -11.89
C ALA A 237 9.94 8.17 -10.87
N ILE A 238 9.44 8.58 -9.69
CA ILE A 238 10.27 9.18 -8.64
C ILE A 238 11.35 8.21 -8.15
N TRP A 239 11.03 6.93 -7.96
CA TRP A 239 12.02 5.91 -7.58
C TRP A 239 12.93 5.49 -8.73
N MET A 240 12.35 5.31 -9.93
CA MET A 240 13.09 4.78 -11.08
C MET A 240 14.03 5.81 -11.72
N GLY A 241 13.66 7.09 -11.73
CA GLY A 241 14.47 8.14 -12.37
C GLY A 241 15.88 8.23 -11.79
N PRO A 242 16.03 8.48 -10.48
CA PRO A 242 17.35 8.49 -9.82
C PRO A 242 18.08 7.15 -9.97
N SER A 243 17.40 6.02 -9.77
CA SER A 243 18.00 4.70 -9.91
C SER A 243 18.58 4.47 -11.31
N LEU A 244 17.85 4.82 -12.36
CA LEU A 244 18.29 4.72 -13.76
C LEU A 244 19.24 5.86 -14.19
N ARG A 245 19.51 6.84 -13.31
CA ARG A 245 20.33 8.04 -13.54
C ARG A 245 19.80 8.91 -14.69
N VAL A 246 18.46 9.10 -14.72
CA VAL A 246 17.78 9.90 -15.76
C VAL A 246 16.74 10.84 -15.19
N GLY A 247 16.41 11.89 -15.94
CA GLY A 247 15.30 12.77 -15.60
C GLY A 247 13.94 12.06 -15.78
N LEU A 248 12.93 12.52 -15.04
CA LEU A 248 11.58 11.95 -15.09
C LEU A 248 10.94 12.07 -16.49
N ASP A 249 11.37 13.05 -17.30
CA ASP A 249 10.96 13.24 -18.70
C ASP A 249 11.35 12.09 -19.62
N LYS A 250 12.28 11.23 -19.18
CA LYS A 250 12.69 10.02 -19.90
C LYS A 250 11.83 8.79 -19.58
N LEU A 251 10.91 8.89 -18.63
CA LEU A 251 10.07 7.79 -18.18
C LEU A 251 8.61 8.10 -18.54
N ARG A 252 8.11 7.48 -19.60
CA ARG A 252 6.72 7.60 -20.04
C ARG A 252 5.92 6.38 -19.60
N PHE A 253 4.89 6.59 -18.80
CA PHE A 253 3.96 5.55 -18.40
C PHE A 253 2.67 5.64 -19.23
N VAL A 254 2.20 4.50 -19.70
CA VAL A 254 0.93 4.32 -20.41
C VAL A 254 0.16 3.24 -19.67
N THR A 255 -0.92 3.61 -19.04
CA THR A 255 -1.74 2.69 -18.27
C THR A 255 -2.90 2.21 -19.13
N GLN A 256 -3.09 0.90 -19.19
CA GLN A 256 -4.25 0.22 -19.74
C GLN A 256 -5.34 0.06 -18.68
N ASP A 257 -6.37 -0.72 -18.96
CA ASP A 257 -7.28 -1.20 -17.93
C ASP A 257 -6.50 -2.01 -16.89
N ILE A 258 -6.82 -1.83 -15.63
CA ILE A 258 -6.17 -2.55 -14.53
C ILE A 258 -7.19 -3.46 -13.86
N GLY A 259 -6.91 -4.77 -13.89
CA GLY A 259 -7.72 -5.82 -13.28
C GLY A 259 -7.57 -5.94 -11.77
N GLY A 260 -7.74 -4.80 -11.08
CA GLY A 260 -7.54 -4.65 -9.64
C GLY A 260 -6.10 -4.31 -9.28
N GLY A 261 -5.93 -3.61 -8.17
CA GLY A 261 -4.62 -3.23 -7.65
C GLY A 261 -4.55 -3.38 -6.14
N PHE A 262 -5.46 -2.75 -5.41
CA PHE A 262 -5.59 -2.79 -3.95
C PHE A 262 -4.33 -2.36 -3.18
N GLY A 263 -3.38 -1.73 -3.86
CA GLY A 263 -2.12 -1.22 -3.33
C GLY A 263 -0.87 -2.02 -3.70
N ASN A 264 -0.95 -3.33 -3.91
CA ASN A 264 0.23 -4.16 -4.13
C ASN A 264 0.97 -3.89 -5.46
N LYS A 265 0.30 -3.29 -6.44
CA LYS A 265 0.94 -2.87 -7.69
C LYS A 265 1.69 -1.53 -7.59
N ILE A 266 1.80 -0.94 -6.38
CA ILE A 266 2.58 0.30 -6.16
C ILE A 266 4.09 0.02 -6.06
N THR A 267 4.49 -1.15 -5.56
CA THR A 267 5.90 -1.48 -5.32
C THR A 267 6.57 -2.24 -6.47
N THR A 268 5.95 -2.29 -7.65
CA THR A 268 6.49 -3.02 -8.82
C THR A 268 7.59 -2.27 -9.57
N HIS A 269 8.00 -1.08 -9.12
CA HIS A 269 9.08 -0.28 -9.73
C HIS A 269 10.40 -1.05 -9.86
N THR A 270 10.70 -1.99 -8.96
CA THR A 270 11.88 -2.86 -9.04
C THR A 270 11.88 -3.72 -10.30
N TYR A 271 10.76 -4.39 -10.59
CA TYR A 271 10.57 -5.20 -11.80
C TYR A 271 10.56 -4.35 -13.06
N LEU A 272 9.91 -3.17 -13.01
CA LEU A 272 9.89 -2.22 -14.12
C LEU A 272 11.30 -1.73 -14.46
N THR A 273 12.14 -1.49 -13.46
CA THR A 273 13.55 -1.08 -13.64
C THR A 273 14.36 -2.20 -14.29
N ALA A 274 14.23 -3.45 -13.84
CA ALA A 274 14.88 -4.58 -14.51
C ALA A 274 14.45 -4.71 -15.98
N CYS A 275 13.16 -4.60 -16.26
CA CYS A 275 12.63 -4.59 -17.65
C CYS A 275 13.18 -3.40 -18.46
N ALA A 276 13.33 -2.23 -17.87
CA ALA A 276 13.92 -1.07 -18.54
C ALA A 276 15.38 -1.32 -18.96
N LEU A 277 16.17 -1.91 -18.06
CA LEU A 277 17.57 -2.28 -18.37
C LEU A 277 17.62 -3.33 -19.48
N LEU A 278 16.77 -4.35 -19.44
CA LEU A 278 16.68 -5.40 -20.45
C LEU A 278 16.26 -4.84 -21.80
N ALA A 279 15.23 -3.99 -21.86
CA ALA A 279 14.79 -3.35 -23.12
C ALA A 279 15.91 -2.54 -23.76
N ARG A 280 16.68 -1.79 -22.97
CA ARG A 280 17.85 -1.02 -23.43
C ARG A 280 19.00 -1.93 -23.87
N LYS A 281 19.35 -2.95 -23.08
CA LYS A 281 20.45 -3.90 -23.34
C LYS A 281 20.20 -4.68 -24.63
N LEU A 282 18.99 -5.22 -24.78
CA LEU A 282 18.62 -6.12 -25.89
C LEU A 282 18.09 -5.37 -27.13
N ARG A 283 17.86 -4.07 -27.03
CA ARG A 283 17.35 -3.20 -28.10
C ARG A 283 16.04 -3.71 -28.71
N ARG A 284 15.13 -4.17 -27.84
CA ARG A 284 13.81 -4.68 -28.21
C ARG A 284 12.81 -4.43 -27.09
N PRO A 285 11.51 -4.37 -27.41
CA PRO A 285 10.49 -4.39 -26.39
C PRO A 285 10.58 -5.67 -25.56
N VAL A 286 10.37 -5.57 -24.24
CA VAL A 286 10.29 -6.72 -23.35
C VAL A 286 8.99 -6.73 -22.60
N GLN A 287 8.41 -7.90 -22.40
CA GLN A 287 7.20 -8.10 -21.62
C GLN A 287 7.52 -8.95 -20.39
N TRP A 288 7.11 -8.47 -19.24
CA TRP A 288 7.01 -9.23 -18.02
C TRP A 288 5.54 -9.34 -17.60
N THR A 289 5.12 -10.52 -17.21
CA THR A 289 3.84 -10.77 -16.56
C THR A 289 4.11 -11.74 -15.43
N GLU A 290 3.76 -11.31 -14.23
CA GLU A 290 3.92 -12.06 -12.99
C GLU A 290 2.98 -13.27 -12.96
N TYR A 291 3.45 -14.42 -12.51
CA TYR A 291 2.60 -15.55 -12.19
C TYR A 291 1.97 -15.38 -10.80
N ARG A 292 0.78 -15.95 -10.59
CA ARG A 292 0.09 -15.88 -9.28
C ARG A 292 0.93 -16.46 -8.14
N THR A 293 1.65 -17.52 -8.38
CA THR A 293 2.57 -18.12 -7.40
C THR A 293 3.71 -17.19 -7.03
N GLU A 294 4.26 -16.45 -8.00
CA GLU A 294 5.31 -15.44 -7.75
C GLU A 294 4.77 -14.25 -6.97
N GLN A 295 3.55 -13.81 -7.28
CA GLN A 295 2.90 -12.71 -6.57
C GLN A 295 2.74 -13.05 -5.07
N HIS A 296 2.22 -14.24 -4.77
CA HIS A 296 2.06 -14.69 -3.39
C HIS A 296 3.39 -14.97 -2.69
N LEU A 297 4.44 -15.30 -3.42
CA LEU A 297 5.76 -15.54 -2.84
C LEU A 297 6.51 -14.24 -2.52
N ALA A 298 6.42 -13.24 -3.40
CA ALA A 298 7.41 -12.16 -3.39
C ALA A 298 6.86 -10.74 -3.49
N ASN A 299 5.58 -10.52 -3.78
CA ASN A 299 5.16 -9.18 -4.20
C ASN A 299 3.73 -8.77 -3.84
N ALA A 300 3.06 -9.33 -2.88
CA ALA A 300 1.65 -8.97 -2.68
C ALA A 300 1.23 -8.81 -1.22
N HIS A 301 2.18 -8.65 -0.33
CA HIS A 301 1.90 -8.73 1.09
C HIS A 301 1.60 -7.36 1.69
N GLY A 302 0.48 -7.25 2.45
CA GLY A 302 0.27 -6.18 3.41
C GLY A 302 1.05 -6.47 4.68
N ASN A 303 1.48 -5.41 5.38
CA ASN A 303 2.30 -5.55 6.57
C ASN A 303 1.54 -6.22 7.73
N GLU A 304 2.25 -7.01 8.48
CA GLU A 304 1.87 -7.47 9.79
C GLU A 304 2.26 -6.44 10.84
N ARG A 305 1.54 -6.45 11.95
CA ARG A 305 1.76 -5.52 13.06
C ARG A 305 1.56 -6.21 14.40
N THR A 306 2.53 -6.07 15.29
CA THR A 306 2.44 -6.55 16.66
C THR A 306 2.23 -5.38 17.60
N PHE A 307 1.28 -5.53 18.50
CA PHE A 307 0.96 -4.57 19.56
C PHE A 307 1.25 -5.26 20.90
N LEU A 308 2.17 -4.70 21.66
CA LEU A 308 2.65 -5.23 22.93
C LEU A 308 2.34 -4.27 24.07
N ASP A 309 2.20 -4.82 25.27
CA ASP A 309 2.09 -4.05 26.50
C ASP A 309 0.96 -2.99 26.43
N VAL A 310 -0.19 -3.41 25.84
CA VAL A 310 -1.33 -2.49 25.68
C VAL A 310 -1.98 -2.23 27.02
N GLU A 311 -2.14 -0.97 27.38
CA GLU A 311 -2.89 -0.55 28.55
C GLU A 311 -4.01 0.41 28.13
N VAL A 312 -5.19 0.23 28.68
CA VAL A 312 -6.38 1.03 28.37
C VAL A 312 -6.98 1.60 29.65
N ALA A 313 -7.05 2.92 29.74
CA ALA A 313 -7.66 3.63 30.87
C ALA A 313 -9.17 3.79 30.65
N VAL A 314 -9.97 3.29 31.59
CA VAL A 314 -11.44 3.20 31.49
C VAL A 314 -12.07 3.74 32.77
N LYS A 315 -13.14 4.54 32.65
CA LYS A 315 -13.98 4.97 33.78
C LYS A 315 -15.00 3.88 34.16
N ALA A 316 -15.50 3.91 35.37
CA ALA A 316 -16.48 2.95 35.88
C ALA A 316 -17.73 2.82 35.02
N ASP A 317 -18.07 3.87 34.29
CA ASP A 317 -19.22 3.87 33.37
C ASP A 317 -18.89 3.35 31.97
N GLY A 318 -17.65 2.91 31.72
CA GLY A 318 -17.19 2.43 30.41
C GLY A 318 -16.67 3.51 29.46
N GLN A 319 -16.47 4.75 29.94
CA GLN A 319 -15.83 5.78 29.12
C GLN A 319 -14.34 5.45 28.99
N LEU A 320 -13.88 5.34 27.73
CA LEU A 320 -12.49 5.16 27.35
C LEU A 320 -11.78 6.52 27.39
N THR A 321 -10.72 6.66 28.18
CA THR A 321 -10.02 7.94 28.35
C THR A 321 -8.68 8.00 27.64
N GLY A 322 -8.04 6.86 27.41
CA GLY A 322 -6.78 6.78 26.70
C GLY A 322 -6.25 5.35 26.60
N PHE A 323 -5.17 5.19 25.84
CA PHE A 323 -4.41 3.95 25.75
C PHE A 323 -2.92 4.21 25.57
N SER A 324 -2.12 3.21 25.98
CA SER A 324 -0.69 3.11 25.68
C SER A 324 -0.39 1.80 24.99
N VAL A 325 0.55 1.79 24.06
CA VAL A 325 0.96 0.59 23.33
C VAL A 325 2.38 0.69 22.80
N ARG A 326 3.12 -0.41 22.81
CA ARG A 326 4.34 -0.60 22.04
C ARG A 326 3.99 -1.32 20.73
N GLN A 327 4.17 -0.62 19.61
CA GLN A 327 3.76 -1.08 18.29
C GLN A 327 4.97 -1.42 17.42
N LEU A 328 5.01 -2.63 16.89
CA LEU A 328 6.07 -3.12 16.04
C LEU A 328 5.54 -3.44 14.64
N ASP A 329 6.14 -2.85 13.59
CA ASP A 329 5.82 -3.09 12.18
C ASP A 329 6.93 -3.87 11.49
N ASP A 330 6.57 -4.94 10.80
CA ASP A 330 7.46 -5.74 9.96
C ASP A 330 7.37 -5.30 8.50
N CYS A 331 8.43 -4.67 7.99
CA CYS A 331 8.52 -4.22 6.61
C CYS A 331 8.88 -5.34 5.61
N GLY A 332 9.20 -6.55 6.10
CA GLY A 332 9.90 -7.54 5.28
C GLY A 332 11.33 -7.10 4.96
N ALA A 333 11.93 -7.65 3.90
CA ALA A 333 13.35 -7.47 3.62
C ALA A 333 13.76 -6.05 3.19
N PHE A 334 12.83 -5.25 2.70
CA PHE A 334 13.09 -3.88 2.24
C PHE A 334 11.92 -2.96 2.61
N PRO A 335 12.19 -1.75 3.13
CA PRO A 335 11.13 -0.85 3.60
C PRO A 335 10.29 -0.27 2.47
N ARG A 336 10.87 0.10 1.35
CA ARG A 336 10.17 0.64 0.16
C ARG A 336 9.19 1.77 0.50
N TYR A 337 7.88 1.50 0.35
CA TYR A 337 6.83 2.47 0.64
C TYR A 337 6.44 2.52 2.14
N GLU A 338 6.82 1.50 2.90
CA GLU A 338 6.31 1.24 4.25
C GLU A 338 6.66 2.30 5.31
N PRO A 339 7.80 3.03 5.25
CA PRO A 339 8.06 4.09 6.21
C PRO A 339 6.93 5.14 6.32
N LEU A 340 6.15 5.35 5.25
CA LEU A 340 4.97 6.21 5.31
C LEU A 340 3.83 5.63 6.16
N GLY A 341 3.82 4.33 6.40
CA GLY A 341 2.77 3.65 7.16
C GLY A 341 2.62 4.18 8.57
N CYS A 342 3.71 4.51 9.26
CA CYS A 342 3.67 5.04 10.62
C CYS A 342 2.99 6.40 10.73
N ILE A 343 3.06 7.23 9.70
CA ILE A 343 2.43 8.55 9.71
C ILE A 343 0.95 8.43 9.31
N ILE A 344 0.67 7.55 8.37
CA ILE A 344 -0.67 7.40 7.81
C ILE A 344 -1.64 6.84 8.85
N TRP A 345 -1.23 5.84 9.65
CA TRP A 345 -2.10 5.36 10.72
C TRP A 345 -2.32 6.41 11.82
N ALA A 346 -1.31 7.23 12.11
CA ALA A 346 -1.41 8.27 13.11
C ALA A 346 -2.53 9.28 12.81
N GLN A 347 -2.84 9.54 11.54
CA GLN A 347 -3.96 10.41 11.14
C GLN A 347 -5.32 9.89 11.58
N VAL A 348 -5.51 8.59 11.65
CA VAL A 348 -6.79 7.95 11.98
C VAL A 348 -6.82 7.36 13.38
N THR A 349 -5.82 7.66 14.21
CA THR A 349 -5.62 7.06 15.53
C THR A 349 -6.85 7.09 16.43
N PRO A 350 -7.64 8.18 16.55
CA PRO A 350 -8.84 8.08 17.37
C PRO A 350 -9.94 7.25 16.71
N GLY A 351 -9.91 7.06 15.40
CA GLY A 351 -11.01 6.45 14.66
C GLY A 351 -12.30 7.25 14.87
N CYS A 352 -13.39 6.54 15.10
CA CYS A 352 -14.69 7.13 15.42
C CYS A 352 -14.83 7.55 16.89
N TYR A 353 -13.79 7.33 17.72
CA TYR A 353 -13.89 7.39 19.17
C TYR A 353 -13.26 8.64 19.78
N ARG A 354 -13.73 9.02 20.97
CA ARG A 354 -13.25 10.19 21.72
C ARG A 354 -12.03 9.88 22.60
N TRP A 355 -11.06 9.15 22.05
CA TRP A 355 -9.77 9.00 22.72
C TRP A 355 -9.13 10.38 22.94
N LYS A 356 -8.73 10.68 24.16
CA LYS A 356 -8.10 11.96 24.49
C LYS A 356 -6.61 11.83 24.73
N ASN A 357 -6.18 10.68 25.23
CA ASN A 357 -4.81 10.45 25.65
C ASN A 357 -4.30 9.17 24.97
N VAL A 358 -3.28 9.30 24.16
CA VAL A 358 -2.73 8.21 23.37
C VAL A 358 -1.22 8.27 23.44
N HIS A 359 -0.61 7.15 23.83
CA HIS A 359 0.83 6.94 23.82
C HIS A 359 1.17 5.74 22.94
N VAL A 360 1.99 5.93 21.91
CA VAL A 360 2.44 4.84 21.05
C VAL A 360 3.95 4.90 20.89
N ASP A 361 4.64 3.92 21.46
CA ASP A 361 6.05 3.65 21.17
C ASP A 361 6.12 2.77 19.90
N PHE A 362 6.58 3.35 18.81
CA PHE A 362 6.49 2.76 17.48
C PHE A 362 7.88 2.42 16.92
N THR A 363 8.04 1.18 16.47
CA THR A 363 9.25 0.73 15.79
C THR A 363 8.91 -0.03 14.50
N GLN A 364 9.57 0.33 13.41
CA GLN A 364 9.59 -0.42 12.15
C GLN A 364 10.92 -1.14 11.99
N ALA A 365 10.88 -2.40 11.58
CA ALA A 365 12.09 -3.18 11.34
C ALA A 365 11.96 -4.03 10.06
N VAL A 366 13.12 -4.42 9.52
CA VAL A 366 13.21 -5.38 8.41
C VAL A 366 13.29 -6.82 8.95
N SER A 367 12.77 -7.77 8.17
CA SER A 367 12.85 -9.21 8.41
C SER A 367 13.13 -9.97 7.12
N SER A 368 13.49 -11.26 7.20
CA SER A 368 13.75 -12.10 6.02
C SER A 368 12.48 -12.58 5.31
N LYS A 369 11.41 -11.76 5.35
CA LYS A 369 10.16 -11.98 4.61
C LYS A 369 10.14 -11.12 3.35
N SER A 370 9.27 -11.47 2.38
CA SER A 370 9.08 -10.61 1.21
C SER A 370 8.70 -9.18 1.62
N PRO A 371 9.16 -8.15 0.90
CA PRO A 371 8.79 -6.77 1.19
C PRO A 371 7.28 -6.59 1.20
N VAL A 372 6.80 -5.70 2.05
CA VAL A 372 5.39 -5.34 2.09
C VAL A 372 5.06 -4.27 1.06
N ALA A 373 3.80 -4.24 0.65
CA ALA A 373 3.25 -3.24 -0.24
C ALA A 373 2.05 -2.58 0.44
N PRO A 374 1.73 -1.34 0.12
CA PRO A 374 0.45 -0.78 0.52
C PRO A 374 -0.68 -1.74 0.17
N ASN A 375 -1.61 -1.91 1.09
CA ASN A 375 -2.78 -2.71 0.87
C ASN A 375 -4.00 -1.90 1.27
N ARG A 376 -5.17 -2.16 0.70
CA ARG A 376 -6.41 -1.40 0.89
C ARG A 376 -6.59 -0.95 2.34
N GLY A 377 -6.57 0.38 2.59
CA GLY A 377 -6.50 0.97 3.93
C GLY A 377 -5.08 1.35 4.37
N TYR A 378 -4.04 0.78 3.83
CA TYR A 378 -2.60 1.01 4.04
C TYR A 378 -2.27 1.50 5.46
N SER A 379 -1.74 0.61 6.31
CA SER A 379 -1.41 0.87 7.72
C SER A 379 -2.58 1.28 8.64
N ARG A 380 -3.66 1.89 8.11
CA ARG A 380 -4.85 2.24 8.87
C ARG A 380 -5.65 1.02 9.27
N MET A 381 -5.75 0.02 8.39
CA MET A 381 -6.51 -1.20 8.64
C MET A 381 -6.03 -1.91 9.91
N GLN A 382 -4.71 -2.07 10.07
CA GLN A 382 -4.12 -2.71 11.24
C GLN A 382 -4.42 -1.92 12.52
N HIS A 383 -4.34 -0.59 12.43
CA HIS A 383 -4.59 0.28 13.57
C HIS A 383 -6.07 0.33 13.94
N LEU A 384 -6.97 0.44 12.95
CA LEU A 384 -8.42 0.42 13.20
C LEU A 384 -8.87 -0.94 13.74
N TRP A 385 -8.32 -2.04 13.23
CA TRP A 385 -8.53 -3.36 13.81
C TRP A 385 -8.06 -3.41 15.28
N PHE A 386 -6.89 -2.86 15.58
CA PHE A 386 -6.38 -2.78 16.94
C PHE A 386 -7.37 -2.04 17.86
N CYS A 387 -7.82 -0.86 17.47
CA CYS A 387 -8.77 -0.07 18.27
C CYS A 387 -10.07 -0.85 18.52
N GLU A 388 -10.65 -1.47 17.49
CA GLU A 388 -11.89 -2.23 17.61
C GLU A 388 -11.70 -3.50 18.47
N ARG A 389 -10.55 -4.18 18.32
CA ARG A 389 -10.24 -5.37 19.11
C ARG A 389 -10.02 -5.04 20.59
N VAL A 390 -9.34 -3.93 20.85
CA VAL A 390 -9.15 -3.41 22.22
C VAL A 390 -10.49 -3.11 22.88
N ILE A 391 -11.42 -2.46 22.18
CA ILE A 391 -12.76 -2.17 22.68
C ILE A 391 -13.53 -3.45 23.02
N ASP A 392 -13.45 -4.50 22.18
CA ASP A 392 -14.08 -5.79 22.45
C ASP A 392 -13.51 -6.46 23.71
N ILE A 393 -12.17 -6.39 23.89
CA ILE A 393 -11.53 -6.96 25.08
C ILE A 393 -11.94 -6.20 26.32
N VAL A 394 -11.93 -4.86 26.29
CA VAL A 394 -12.39 -4.02 27.41
C VAL A 394 -13.85 -4.33 27.75
N ALA A 395 -14.72 -4.46 26.74
CA ALA A 395 -16.12 -4.82 26.96
C ALA A 395 -16.25 -6.18 27.67
N THR A 396 -15.47 -7.16 27.26
CA THR A 396 -15.47 -8.51 27.85
C THR A 396 -14.94 -8.50 29.29
N GLU A 397 -13.80 -7.85 29.53
CA GLU A 397 -13.15 -7.80 30.85
C GLU A 397 -13.99 -7.08 31.91
N LEU A 398 -14.77 -6.08 31.49
CA LEU A 398 -15.60 -5.28 32.37
C LEU A 398 -17.09 -5.67 32.36
N ASP A 399 -17.45 -6.78 31.68
CA ASP A 399 -18.84 -7.25 31.52
C ASP A 399 -19.78 -6.17 30.97
N LEU A 400 -19.31 -5.43 29.95
CA LEU A 400 -20.04 -4.37 29.27
C LEU A 400 -20.59 -4.87 27.91
N ASP A 401 -21.75 -4.34 27.53
CA ASP A 401 -22.30 -4.59 26.18
C ASP A 401 -21.41 -3.95 25.12
N PRO A 402 -20.92 -4.72 24.10
CA PRO A 402 -20.03 -4.21 23.08
C PRO A 402 -20.67 -3.16 22.14
N VAL A 403 -22.01 -3.10 22.06
CA VAL A 403 -22.73 -2.05 21.34
C VAL A 403 -22.74 -0.77 22.17
N GLU A 404 -23.09 -0.89 23.47
CA GLU A 404 -23.22 0.25 24.37
C GLU A 404 -21.87 0.93 24.64
N ILE A 405 -20.78 0.16 24.81
CA ILE A 405 -19.44 0.77 25.00
C ILE A 405 -19.02 1.57 23.75
N ARG A 406 -19.32 1.10 22.55
CA ARG A 406 -19.05 1.84 21.31
C ARG A 406 -19.88 3.12 21.25
N LYS A 407 -21.19 3.05 21.42
CA LYS A 407 -22.08 4.21 21.40
C LYS A 407 -21.68 5.29 22.41
N ARG A 408 -21.28 4.87 23.61
CA ARG A 408 -20.81 5.78 24.67
C ARG A 408 -19.56 6.56 24.26
N ASN A 409 -18.67 5.91 23.51
CA ASN A 409 -17.35 6.44 23.17
C ASN A 409 -17.27 7.07 21.78
N TYR A 410 -18.30 6.98 20.95
CA TYR A 410 -18.29 7.65 19.65
C TYR A 410 -18.24 9.18 19.80
N ILE A 411 -17.56 9.82 18.86
CA ILE A 411 -17.71 11.25 18.59
C ILE A 411 -19.14 11.46 18.10
N ARG A 412 -19.89 12.36 18.75
CA ARG A 412 -21.31 12.57 18.46
C ARG A 412 -21.51 13.51 17.26
N ALA A 413 -22.64 13.39 16.58
CA ALA A 413 -23.01 14.24 15.46
C ALA A 413 -23.11 15.74 15.85
N ASP A 414 -23.49 16.04 17.10
CA ASP A 414 -23.59 17.41 17.62
C ASP A 414 -22.22 18.01 18.04
N GLU A 415 -21.15 17.21 18.03
CA GLU A 415 -19.78 17.65 18.26
C GLU A 415 -19.03 18.05 16.98
N MET A 416 -19.67 17.82 15.80
CA MET A 416 -19.05 18.13 14.50
C MET A 416 -19.13 19.63 14.15
N PRO A 417 -18.05 20.23 13.61
CA PRO A 417 -16.75 19.65 13.30
C PRO A 417 -15.93 19.36 14.56
N TYR A 418 -15.34 18.16 14.62
CA TYR A 418 -14.58 17.69 15.80
C TYR A 418 -13.09 17.72 15.50
N THR A 419 -12.30 18.32 16.39
CA THR A 419 -10.84 18.28 16.30
C THR A 419 -10.30 17.17 17.20
N THR A 420 -9.60 16.22 16.59
CA THR A 420 -8.98 15.10 17.31
C THR A 420 -7.74 15.54 18.09
N PRO A 421 -7.28 14.79 19.09
CA PRO A 421 -6.08 15.13 19.86
C PRO A 421 -4.83 15.29 19.01
N ASN A 422 -4.72 14.55 17.90
CA ASN A 422 -3.62 14.63 16.92
C ASN A 422 -3.80 15.75 15.88
N GLY A 423 -4.81 16.62 16.05
CA GLY A 423 -5.02 17.81 15.23
C GLY A 423 -5.78 17.60 13.92
N CYS A 424 -6.32 16.41 13.65
CA CYS A 424 -7.19 16.19 12.51
C CYS A 424 -8.58 16.79 12.75
N VAL A 425 -9.21 17.31 11.69
CA VAL A 425 -10.56 17.87 11.77
C VAL A 425 -11.53 16.95 11.03
N TYR A 426 -12.50 16.41 11.75
CA TYR A 426 -13.62 15.68 11.18
C TYR A 426 -14.77 16.66 10.93
N ASP A 427 -15.16 16.81 9.70
CA ASP A 427 -16.12 17.85 9.29
C ASP A 427 -17.57 17.45 9.55
N SER A 428 -17.88 16.16 9.50
CA SER A 428 -19.22 15.61 9.63
C SER A 428 -19.19 14.12 10.02
N GLY A 429 -20.28 13.63 10.57
CA GLY A 429 -20.46 12.21 10.88
C GLY A 429 -21.55 11.98 11.92
N ASP A 430 -22.18 10.80 11.84
CA ASP A 430 -23.11 10.26 12.85
C ASP A 430 -22.85 8.76 13.00
N TYR A 431 -21.83 8.45 13.80
CA TYR A 431 -21.33 7.07 13.94
C TYR A 431 -22.32 6.18 14.70
N ALA A 432 -23.03 6.74 15.67
CA ALA A 432 -24.05 6.01 16.41
C ALA A 432 -25.20 5.60 15.48
N ARG A 433 -25.65 6.51 14.60
CA ARG A 433 -26.68 6.20 13.60
C ARG A 433 -26.23 5.14 12.59
N CYS A 434 -24.97 5.18 12.17
CA CYS A 434 -24.42 4.14 11.29
C CYS A 434 -24.49 2.75 11.95
N LEU A 435 -24.11 2.66 13.23
CA LEU A 435 -24.20 1.41 13.98
C LEU A 435 -25.67 0.97 14.15
N ASP A 436 -26.59 1.89 14.50
CA ASP A 436 -28.02 1.56 14.64
C ASP A 436 -28.58 0.95 13.35
N VAL A 437 -28.29 1.56 12.21
CA VAL A 437 -28.73 1.02 10.90
C VAL A 437 -28.15 -0.38 10.64
N ALA A 438 -26.88 -0.60 10.96
CA ALA A 438 -26.26 -1.91 10.81
C ALA A 438 -26.92 -2.97 11.71
N LEU A 439 -27.22 -2.63 12.96
CA LEU A 439 -27.92 -3.50 13.92
C LEU A 439 -29.35 -3.81 13.45
N GLU A 440 -30.08 -2.82 12.92
CA GLU A 440 -31.40 -3.00 12.32
C GLU A 440 -31.33 -3.98 11.14
N LEU A 441 -30.38 -3.81 10.23
CA LEU A 441 -30.23 -4.63 9.01
C LEU A 441 -29.93 -6.10 9.30
N ILE A 442 -29.20 -6.42 10.38
CA ILE A 442 -28.91 -7.80 10.76
C ILE A 442 -29.95 -8.40 11.71
N ASP A 443 -30.97 -7.63 12.08
CA ASP A 443 -31.96 -7.99 13.10
C ASP A 443 -31.28 -8.44 14.41
N HIS A 444 -30.42 -7.54 14.96
CA HIS A 444 -29.55 -7.82 16.09
C HIS A 444 -30.31 -8.32 17.32
N GLY A 445 -31.55 -7.87 17.52
CA GLY A 445 -32.42 -8.33 18.61
C GLY A 445 -32.73 -9.83 18.61
N THR A 446 -32.51 -10.52 17.47
CA THR A 446 -32.76 -11.97 17.34
C THR A 446 -31.48 -12.80 17.44
N ILE A 447 -30.31 -12.20 17.65
CA ILE A 447 -29.00 -12.90 17.59
C ILE A 447 -28.91 -14.05 18.58
N ASP A 448 -29.39 -13.90 19.80
CA ASP A 448 -29.32 -14.98 20.81
C ASP A 448 -30.22 -16.16 20.46
N ALA A 449 -31.41 -15.91 19.93
CA ALA A 449 -32.28 -16.98 19.43
C ALA A 449 -31.65 -17.69 18.22
N ARG A 450 -31.01 -16.95 17.32
CA ARG A 450 -30.28 -17.52 16.16
C ARG A 450 -29.03 -18.30 16.56
N ARG A 451 -28.32 -17.89 17.63
CA ARG A 451 -27.21 -18.66 18.22
C ARG A 451 -27.71 -19.98 18.78
N ALA A 452 -28.78 -19.95 19.58
CA ALA A 452 -29.38 -21.17 20.16
C ALA A 452 -29.86 -22.15 19.07
N ASP A 453 -30.49 -21.65 17.98
CA ASP A 453 -30.88 -22.47 16.84
C ASP A 453 -29.66 -23.05 16.10
N ALA A 454 -28.59 -22.27 15.91
CA ALA A 454 -27.37 -22.75 15.30
C ALA A 454 -26.72 -23.86 16.14
N GLU A 455 -26.65 -23.67 17.45
CA GLU A 455 -26.09 -24.65 18.40
C GLU A 455 -26.89 -25.95 18.41
N ALA A 456 -28.22 -25.85 18.41
CA ALA A 456 -29.10 -27.03 18.29
C ALA A 456 -28.85 -27.85 17.01
N ARG A 457 -28.29 -27.21 15.96
CA ARG A 457 -27.89 -27.84 14.69
C ARG A 457 -26.41 -28.22 14.65
N GLY A 458 -25.68 -28.14 15.76
CA GLY A 458 -24.23 -28.43 15.84
C GLY A 458 -23.37 -27.38 15.14
N LYS A 459 -23.83 -26.13 15.04
CA LYS A 459 -23.10 -25.01 14.43
C LYS A 459 -22.89 -23.89 15.45
N LEU A 460 -21.90 -23.03 15.21
CA LEU A 460 -21.68 -21.81 15.95
C LEU A 460 -22.05 -20.60 15.09
N LEU A 461 -22.72 -19.61 15.69
CA LEU A 461 -23.00 -18.32 15.06
C LEU A 461 -22.16 -17.26 15.76
N GLY A 462 -21.14 -16.75 15.06
CA GLY A 462 -20.35 -15.59 15.48
C GLY A 462 -20.95 -14.29 14.94
N VAL A 463 -20.90 -13.24 15.75
CA VAL A 463 -21.23 -11.87 15.34
C VAL A 463 -20.09 -10.98 15.82
N GLY A 464 -19.51 -10.22 14.91
CA GLY A 464 -18.51 -9.21 15.19
C GLY A 464 -18.98 -7.86 14.68
N MET A 465 -18.45 -6.79 15.23
CA MET A 465 -18.69 -5.43 14.77
C MET A 465 -17.37 -4.66 14.74
N GLY A 466 -17.31 -3.69 13.85
CA GLY A 466 -16.18 -2.77 13.75
C GLY A 466 -16.64 -1.46 13.12
N SER A 467 -16.22 -0.35 13.69
CA SER A 467 -16.50 0.98 13.20
C SER A 467 -15.21 1.61 12.71
N THR A 468 -15.13 1.88 11.42
CA THR A 468 -13.93 2.40 10.81
C THR A 468 -14.16 3.77 10.21
N LEU A 469 -13.22 4.68 10.44
CA LEU A 469 -13.13 5.96 9.77
C LEU A 469 -11.79 6.01 9.03
N ASP A 470 -11.85 6.11 7.70
CA ASP A 470 -10.68 6.19 6.85
C ASP A 470 -10.48 7.62 6.33
N SER A 471 -9.26 8.10 6.31
CA SER A 471 -8.94 9.39 5.70
C SER A 471 -8.99 9.29 4.18
N GLY A 472 -9.60 10.26 3.51
CA GLY A 472 -9.81 10.24 2.06
C GLY A 472 -8.53 10.40 1.24
N THR A 473 -7.43 10.89 1.83
CA THR A 473 -6.18 11.17 1.10
C THR A 473 -4.95 11.04 2.00
N ASN A 474 -3.80 10.82 1.36
CA ASN A 474 -2.47 10.90 1.95
C ASN A 474 -1.78 12.15 1.42
N ASN A 475 -0.78 12.62 2.14
CA ASN A 475 0.06 13.73 1.70
C ASN A 475 1.53 13.33 1.78
N PHE A 476 2.22 13.24 0.64
CA PHE A 476 3.66 12.95 0.59
C PHE A 476 4.52 13.97 1.35
N GLY A 477 4.05 15.20 1.52
CA GLY A 477 4.72 16.18 2.37
C GLY A 477 4.90 15.72 3.82
N GLN A 478 4.08 14.78 4.28
CA GLN A 478 4.21 14.16 5.60
C GLN A 478 5.46 13.29 5.73
N ALA A 479 6.10 12.88 4.64
CA ALA A 479 7.38 12.19 4.68
C ALA A 479 8.47 12.99 5.42
N GLN A 480 8.33 14.31 5.51
CA GLN A 480 9.20 15.17 6.33
C GLN A 480 9.13 14.86 7.84
N LEU A 481 8.06 14.21 8.32
CA LEU A 481 7.97 13.74 9.70
C LEU A 481 8.90 12.54 9.96
N LEU A 482 9.18 11.75 8.92
CA LEU A 482 10.11 10.62 8.96
C LEU A 482 11.55 11.06 8.70
N ASN A 483 11.72 11.93 7.74
CA ASN A 483 12.99 12.45 7.31
C ASN A 483 12.86 13.93 6.91
N PRO A 484 13.27 14.86 7.77
CA PRO A 484 13.17 16.30 7.51
C PRO A 484 13.93 16.79 6.27
N GLU A 485 14.88 16.01 5.75
CA GLU A 485 15.64 16.35 4.55
C GLU A 485 14.85 16.11 3.26
N LEU A 486 13.77 15.31 3.31
CA LEU A 486 12.90 15.07 2.15
C LEU A 486 12.07 16.32 1.86
N GLN A 487 12.25 16.87 0.67
CA GLN A 487 11.58 18.09 0.24
C GLN A 487 10.40 17.79 -0.71
N PHE A 488 9.45 16.97 -0.26
CA PHE A 488 8.21 16.78 -1.00
C PHE A 488 7.22 17.89 -0.67
N SER A 489 6.68 18.53 -1.71
CA SER A 489 5.67 19.59 -1.56
C SER A 489 4.26 19.07 -1.22
N GLY A 490 4.08 17.77 -1.19
CA GLY A 490 2.80 17.09 -1.03
C GLY A 490 2.37 16.34 -2.29
N ASN A 491 1.13 15.87 -2.31
CA ASN A 491 0.54 15.30 -3.51
C ASN A 491 0.14 16.43 -4.45
N ASN A 492 0.43 16.26 -5.73
CA ASN A 492 -0.10 17.11 -6.78
C ASN A 492 -0.89 16.24 -7.78
N GLU A 493 -1.91 16.83 -8.35
CA GLU A 493 -2.74 16.22 -9.37
C GLU A 493 -3.10 17.25 -10.42
N VAL A 494 -3.24 16.79 -11.67
CA VAL A 494 -3.59 17.64 -12.80
C VAL A 494 -4.79 17.05 -13.52
N ALA A 495 -5.82 17.86 -13.72
CA ALA A 495 -6.93 17.58 -14.62
C ALA A 495 -6.91 18.58 -15.78
N VAL A 496 -7.06 18.07 -17.00
CA VAL A 496 -7.20 18.90 -18.20
C VAL A 496 -8.58 18.65 -18.80
N VAL A 497 -9.38 19.69 -18.90
CA VAL A 497 -10.69 19.67 -19.55
C VAL A 497 -10.58 20.44 -20.87
N LYS A 498 -10.80 19.76 -21.98
CA LYS A 498 -10.74 20.34 -23.31
C LYS A 498 -12.11 20.27 -23.96
N LEU A 499 -12.64 21.41 -24.36
CA LEU A 499 -13.82 21.51 -25.18
C LEU A 499 -13.39 21.68 -26.65
N ASP A 500 -13.89 20.86 -27.54
CA ASP A 500 -13.65 21.02 -28.97
C ASP A 500 -14.71 21.91 -29.67
N ILE A 501 -14.50 22.15 -30.95
CA ILE A 501 -15.38 23.01 -31.75
C ILE A 501 -16.75 22.40 -32.04
N PHE A 502 -16.95 21.11 -31.77
CA PHE A 502 -18.21 20.39 -31.95
C PHE A 502 -18.99 20.25 -30.65
N GLY A 503 -18.44 20.72 -29.53
CA GLY A 503 -19.05 20.64 -28.21
C GLY A 503 -18.73 19.35 -27.45
N GLU A 504 -17.81 18.52 -27.95
CA GLU A 504 -17.33 17.34 -27.24
C GLU A 504 -16.32 17.75 -26.17
N VAL A 505 -16.37 17.09 -25.03
CA VAL A 505 -15.51 17.37 -23.88
C VAL A 505 -14.58 16.19 -23.64
N VAL A 506 -13.27 16.46 -23.65
CA VAL A 506 -12.24 15.48 -23.28
C VAL A 506 -11.66 15.84 -21.93
N VAL A 507 -11.70 14.91 -20.99
CA VAL A 507 -11.11 15.05 -19.65
C VAL A 507 -9.92 14.10 -19.54
N THR A 508 -8.74 14.67 -19.23
CA THR A 508 -7.53 13.90 -18.95
C THR A 508 -7.17 14.06 -17.48
N LEU A 509 -6.99 12.95 -16.80
CA LEU A 509 -6.65 12.88 -15.38
C LEU A 509 -5.29 12.22 -15.19
N GLY A 510 -4.56 12.59 -14.13
CA GLY A 510 -3.35 11.91 -13.71
C GLY A 510 -3.62 10.66 -12.86
N THR A 511 -4.85 10.50 -12.35
CA THR A 511 -5.25 9.32 -11.58
C THR A 511 -5.48 8.11 -12.49
N VAL A 512 -5.13 6.93 -11.99
CA VAL A 512 -5.23 5.66 -12.71
C VAL A 512 -6.36 4.82 -12.13
N PRO A 513 -7.41 4.48 -12.90
CA PRO A 513 -8.50 3.63 -12.42
C PRO A 513 -8.06 2.17 -12.30
N GLN A 514 -8.55 1.50 -11.25
CA GLN A 514 -8.37 0.05 -11.04
C GLN A 514 -9.73 -0.61 -10.73
N GLY A 515 -10.81 -0.07 -11.33
CA GLY A 515 -12.20 -0.48 -11.12
C GLY A 515 -13.04 0.52 -10.32
N GLN A 516 -12.52 1.69 -9.94
CA GLN A 516 -13.26 2.68 -9.14
C GLN A 516 -14.27 3.50 -9.96
N GLY A 517 -14.32 3.37 -11.28
CA GLY A 517 -15.31 4.06 -12.11
C GLY A 517 -14.93 5.52 -12.40
N HIS A 518 -13.63 5.83 -12.62
CA HIS A 518 -13.17 7.20 -12.84
C HIS A 518 -13.75 7.85 -14.09
N GLU A 519 -14.00 7.09 -15.16
CA GLU A 519 -14.64 7.61 -16.37
C GLU A 519 -16.04 8.14 -16.05
N THR A 520 -16.82 7.39 -15.29
CA THR A 520 -18.17 7.76 -14.87
C THR A 520 -18.17 8.92 -13.90
N THR A 521 -17.44 8.80 -12.79
CA THR A 521 -17.47 9.81 -11.72
C THR A 521 -16.93 11.15 -12.17
N SER A 522 -15.87 11.17 -12.98
CA SER A 522 -15.33 12.39 -13.54
C SER A 522 -16.30 13.03 -14.55
N SER A 523 -16.97 12.21 -15.37
CA SER A 523 -17.98 12.70 -16.29
C SER A 523 -19.16 13.34 -15.54
N GLN A 524 -19.62 12.75 -14.43
CA GLN A 524 -20.69 13.33 -13.62
C GLN A 524 -20.32 14.74 -13.08
N VAL A 525 -19.12 14.88 -12.53
CA VAL A 525 -18.66 16.16 -11.99
C VAL A 525 -18.51 17.22 -13.08
N VAL A 526 -17.91 16.86 -14.21
CA VAL A 526 -17.69 17.81 -15.32
C VAL A 526 -19.02 18.18 -16.00
N ALA A 527 -19.93 17.21 -16.16
CA ALA A 527 -21.26 17.45 -16.70
C ALA A 527 -22.05 18.46 -15.87
N ASP A 528 -22.01 18.37 -14.56
CA ASP A 528 -22.68 19.31 -13.66
C ASP A 528 -22.11 20.74 -13.79
N ILE A 529 -20.79 20.86 -13.91
CA ILE A 529 -20.13 22.17 -14.02
C ILE A 529 -20.40 22.82 -15.39
N LEU A 530 -20.38 22.03 -16.47
CA LEU A 530 -20.59 22.54 -17.83
C LEU A 530 -22.04 22.60 -18.26
N GLY A 531 -22.96 21.98 -17.53
CA GLY A 531 -24.40 21.89 -17.88
C GLY A 531 -24.65 21.04 -19.12
N CYS A 532 -23.91 19.94 -19.30
CA CYS A 532 -24.02 19.05 -20.47
C CYS A 532 -24.33 17.58 -20.04
N SER A 533 -24.60 16.73 -21.01
CA SER A 533 -24.76 15.30 -20.75
C SER A 533 -23.42 14.63 -20.43
N THR A 534 -23.44 13.63 -19.55
CA THR A 534 -22.27 12.75 -19.31
C THR A 534 -21.81 12.03 -20.58
N ASP A 535 -22.71 11.81 -21.55
CA ASP A 535 -22.40 11.12 -22.81
C ASP A 535 -21.51 11.96 -23.74
N SER A 536 -21.51 13.29 -23.57
CA SER A 536 -20.65 14.19 -24.34
C SER A 536 -19.24 14.34 -23.78
N ILE A 537 -18.88 13.58 -22.73
CA ILE A 537 -17.61 13.67 -22.02
C ILE A 537 -16.82 12.37 -22.20
#